data_0260966d3cda6bc6bead804649925fcf
#
_entry.id   0260966d3cda6bc6bead804649925fcf
#
_cell.length_a   1.000
_cell.length_b   1.000
_cell.length_c   1.000
_cell.angle_alpha   90.00
_cell.angle_beta   90.00
_cell.angle_gamma   90.00
#
_symmetry.space_group_name_H-M   'P 1'
#
loop_
_entity.id
_entity.type
_entity.pdbx_description
1 polymer ?
#
loop_
_entity_poly.entity_id
_entity_poly.type
_entity_poly.pdbx_seq_one_letter_code
_entity_poly.pdbx_strand_id
1 'polypeptide(L)'
;MKLTLKEILDLIGLDKKDINQHCIDFFDSCDFSYEIISNTSDEFFKIVKFLDSDNRRVGKDNLLIWEKSWERNLESLDTIAKHFGSKFTFYLDEKFIRFSDINAELNFNRFLSICLFTKYFEGTDNIYEFGSGSGFNLITLSDIFPDKKLFGLDFSKNAIKIVNKVSEMNKLNIESLYFDIINPDNSLKLKTNSAVFTMFSLEQVSNKFYDFILFLLKRKPKICIHIEPIVELLDENIFSDYLSKKFHIQRNYLNGLLPFLQILKKLNYIEILKVKRVKFKRALYTECINYIVWKIK
;
A
#
# COMPACT_ATOMS: atom_id res chain seq x y z
N MET A 1 20.04 -14.14 -10.57
CA MET A 1 19.33 -13.28 -11.57
C MET A 1 19.14 -11.89 -10.96
N LYS A 2 18.89 -10.86 -11.77
CA LYS A 2 18.59 -9.50 -11.26
C LYS A 2 17.44 -8.92 -12.07
N LEU A 3 16.47 -8.32 -11.38
CA LEU A 3 15.39 -7.59 -12.06
C LEU A 3 15.93 -6.31 -12.71
N THR A 4 15.60 -6.11 -13.95
CA THR A 4 15.90 -4.88 -14.69
C THR A 4 14.81 -3.83 -14.41
N LEU A 5 15.13 -2.56 -14.63
CA LEU A 5 14.15 -1.47 -14.55
C LEU A 5 12.92 -1.75 -15.44
N LYS A 6 13.15 -2.26 -16.66
CA LYS A 6 12.05 -2.60 -17.57
C LYS A 6 11.12 -3.67 -16.98
N GLU A 7 11.67 -4.76 -16.46
CA GLU A 7 10.87 -5.84 -15.86
C GLU A 7 10.04 -5.34 -14.66
N ILE A 8 10.62 -4.50 -13.79
CA ILE A 8 9.84 -3.92 -12.67
C ILE A 8 8.75 -2.97 -13.19
N LEU A 9 9.03 -2.13 -14.18
CA LEU A 9 8.03 -1.26 -14.77
C LEU A 9 6.87 -2.05 -15.41
N ASP A 10 7.16 -3.14 -16.11
CA ASP A 10 6.15 -4.05 -16.67
C ASP A 10 5.30 -4.69 -15.55
N LEU A 11 5.93 -5.13 -14.46
CA LEU A 11 5.23 -5.68 -13.28
C LEU A 11 4.25 -4.67 -12.68
N ILE A 12 4.69 -3.43 -12.49
CA ILE A 12 3.85 -2.37 -11.91
C ILE A 12 2.96 -1.67 -12.94
N GLY A 13 3.07 -1.99 -14.23
CA GLY A 13 2.22 -1.50 -15.32
C GLY A 13 2.45 -0.03 -15.67
N LEU A 14 3.70 0.41 -15.61
CA LEU A 14 4.17 1.72 -16.04
C LEU A 14 5.18 1.59 -17.20
N ASP A 15 5.30 2.65 -17.97
CA ASP A 15 6.27 2.78 -19.04
C ASP A 15 7.42 3.72 -18.62
N LYS A 16 8.56 3.67 -19.32
CA LYS A 16 9.70 4.57 -19.07
C LYS A 16 9.32 6.06 -19.15
N LYS A 17 8.34 6.42 -19.98
CA LYS A 17 7.82 7.81 -20.08
C LYS A 17 7.01 8.26 -18.85
N ASP A 18 6.59 7.33 -18.00
CA ASP A 18 5.78 7.59 -16.82
C ASP A 18 6.62 7.90 -15.58
N ILE A 19 7.94 7.75 -15.68
CA ILE A 19 8.88 7.93 -14.57
C ILE A 19 9.88 9.04 -14.89
N ASN A 20 10.40 9.66 -13.84
CA ASN A 20 11.42 10.70 -13.91
C ASN A 20 12.79 10.19 -13.45
N GLN A 21 13.81 11.08 -13.44
CA GLN A 21 15.16 10.73 -13.03
C GLN A 21 15.22 10.24 -11.58
N HIS A 22 14.43 10.81 -10.68
CA HIS A 22 14.37 10.37 -9.27
C HIS A 22 13.97 8.87 -9.12
N CYS A 23 13.02 8.40 -9.94
CA CYS A 23 12.67 6.98 -9.97
C CYS A 23 13.84 6.12 -10.43
N ILE A 24 14.58 6.57 -11.45
CA ILE A 24 15.73 5.85 -12.00
C ILE A 24 16.86 5.78 -10.96
N ASP A 25 17.20 6.91 -10.35
CA ASP A 25 18.25 6.99 -9.34
C ASP A 25 17.94 6.10 -8.13
N PHE A 26 16.67 6.07 -7.70
CA PHE A 26 16.25 5.17 -6.63
C PHE A 26 16.38 3.70 -7.04
N PHE A 27 15.94 3.33 -8.25
CA PHE A 27 16.09 1.97 -8.76
C PHE A 27 17.57 1.54 -8.80
N ASP A 28 18.45 2.40 -9.29
CA ASP A 28 19.87 2.13 -9.43
C ASP A 28 20.59 1.98 -8.08
N SER A 29 20.05 2.60 -7.02
CA SER A 29 20.53 2.46 -5.63
C SER A 29 20.12 1.13 -4.98
N CYS A 30 19.21 0.35 -5.58
CA CYS A 30 18.67 -0.86 -5.00
C CYS A 30 19.31 -2.13 -5.61
N ASP A 31 19.41 -3.17 -4.79
CA ASP A 31 19.75 -4.51 -5.29
C ASP A 31 18.51 -5.39 -5.36
N PHE A 32 18.07 -5.69 -6.60
CA PHE A 32 16.98 -6.62 -6.89
C PHE A 32 17.49 -7.96 -7.44
N SER A 33 18.66 -8.40 -7.00
CA SER A 33 19.21 -9.72 -7.34
C SER A 33 18.43 -10.81 -6.61
N TYR A 34 18.14 -11.92 -7.30
CA TYR A 34 17.34 -13.01 -6.76
C TYR A 34 17.76 -14.37 -7.31
N GLU A 35 17.40 -15.42 -6.57
CA GLU A 35 17.47 -16.82 -7.02
C GLU A 35 16.05 -17.39 -7.18
N ILE A 36 15.88 -18.31 -8.13
CA ILE A 36 14.62 -19.05 -8.31
C ILE A 36 14.69 -20.29 -7.40
N ILE A 37 13.59 -20.54 -6.67
CA ILE A 37 13.45 -21.73 -5.84
C ILE A 37 12.88 -22.85 -6.71
N SER A 38 13.64 -23.92 -6.92
CA SER A 38 13.25 -25.05 -7.77
C SER A 38 12.20 -25.96 -7.10
N ASN A 39 12.24 -26.12 -5.77
CA ASN A 39 11.29 -26.96 -5.05
C ASN A 39 9.99 -26.19 -4.73
N THR A 40 9.15 -26.04 -5.73
CA THR A 40 7.88 -25.32 -5.63
C THR A 40 6.85 -26.04 -4.77
N SER A 41 6.90 -27.38 -4.72
CA SER A 41 5.97 -28.21 -3.93
C SER A 41 6.10 -27.93 -2.44
N ASP A 42 7.33 -27.80 -1.93
CA ASP A 42 7.56 -27.48 -0.52
C ASP A 42 7.05 -26.08 -0.16
N GLU A 43 7.22 -25.10 -1.06
CA GLU A 43 6.70 -23.75 -0.81
C GLU A 43 5.17 -23.75 -0.78
N PHE A 44 4.50 -24.42 -1.72
CA PHE A 44 3.05 -24.58 -1.67
C PHE A 44 2.58 -25.32 -0.43
N PHE A 45 3.29 -26.38 -0.02
CA PHE A 45 2.95 -27.13 1.20
C PHE A 45 3.04 -26.23 2.46
N LYS A 46 4.07 -25.39 2.56
CA LYS A 46 4.19 -24.40 3.65
C LYS A 46 3.00 -23.43 3.68
N ILE A 47 2.56 -22.93 2.50
CA ILE A 47 1.42 -22.03 2.39
C ILE A 47 0.14 -22.74 2.85
N VAL A 48 -0.12 -23.95 2.38
CA VAL A 48 -1.30 -24.73 2.76
C VAL A 48 -1.31 -24.97 4.26
N LYS A 49 -0.19 -25.44 4.83
CA LYS A 49 -0.05 -25.65 6.28
C LYS A 49 -0.26 -24.36 7.09
N PHE A 50 0.20 -23.24 6.58
CA PHE A 50 -0.05 -21.94 7.21
C PHE A 50 -1.55 -21.57 7.17
N LEU A 51 -2.22 -21.82 6.05
CA LEU A 51 -3.66 -21.56 5.90
C LEU A 51 -4.52 -22.47 6.79
N ASP A 52 -4.05 -23.69 7.10
CA ASP A 52 -4.73 -24.60 8.02
C ASP A 52 -4.61 -24.18 9.51
N SER A 53 -3.67 -23.26 9.81
CA SER A 53 -3.57 -22.68 11.15
C SER A 53 -4.65 -21.61 11.37
N ASP A 54 -4.96 -21.28 12.64
CA ASP A 54 -5.91 -20.21 12.94
C ASP A 54 -5.32 -18.83 12.66
N ASN A 55 -5.57 -18.34 11.45
CA ASN A 55 -5.13 -17.03 10.98
C ASN A 55 -6.23 -15.95 11.01
N ARG A 56 -7.38 -16.27 11.62
CA ARG A 56 -8.50 -15.35 11.68
C ARG A 56 -8.14 -14.08 12.44
N ARG A 57 -8.49 -12.95 11.85
CA ARG A 57 -8.45 -11.65 12.52
C ARG A 57 -9.86 -11.07 12.48
N VAL A 58 -10.43 -10.80 13.63
CA VAL A 58 -11.83 -10.35 13.73
C VAL A 58 -11.91 -9.06 14.53
N GLY A 59 -12.52 -8.03 13.94
CA GLY A 59 -13.05 -6.87 14.62
C GLY A 59 -12.04 -5.93 15.28
N LYS A 60 -12.38 -5.45 16.48
CA LYS A 60 -11.61 -4.46 17.25
C LYS A 60 -10.19 -4.90 17.62
N ASP A 61 -9.92 -6.19 17.63
CA ASP A 61 -8.60 -6.72 17.97
C ASP A 61 -7.51 -6.27 16.97
N ASN A 62 -7.86 -6.07 15.71
CA ASN A 62 -6.93 -5.54 14.71
C ASN A 62 -6.45 -4.13 15.05
N LEU A 63 -7.34 -3.25 15.49
CA LEU A 63 -7.00 -1.87 15.85
C LEU A 63 -6.06 -1.84 17.06
N LEU A 64 -6.30 -2.68 18.08
CA LEU A 64 -5.45 -2.80 19.27
C LEU A 64 -4.05 -3.34 18.93
N ILE A 65 -3.95 -4.28 18.00
CA ILE A 65 -2.67 -4.84 17.54
C ILE A 65 -1.81 -3.73 16.89
N TRP A 66 -2.42 -2.89 16.05
CA TRP A 66 -1.71 -1.79 15.41
C TRP A 66 -1.32 -0.69 16.39
N GLU A 67 -2.21 -0.31 17.33
CA GLU A 67 -1.87 0.68 18.37
C GLU A 67 -0.66 0.22 19.21
N LYS A 68 -0.63 -1.06 19.63
CA LYS A 68 0.51 -1.65 20.33
C LYS A 68 1.78 -1.76 19.45
N SER A 69 1.61 -2.00 18.16
CA SER A 69 2.74 -2.02 17.23
C SER A 69 3.41 -0.65 17.14
N TRP A 70 2.62 0.40 16.99
CA TRP A 70 3.13 1.76 16.92
C TRP A 70 3.67 2.26 18.26
N GLU A 71 3.20 1.76 19.39
CA GLU A 71 3.80 2.06 20.69
C GLU A 71 5.29 1.68 20.75
N ARG A 72 5.65 0.51 20.23
CA ARG A 72 7.04 0.06 20.13
C ARG A 72 7.90 0.91 19.19
N ASN A 73 7.31 1.36 18.10
CA ASN A 73 8.00 2.24 17.15
C ASN A 73 8.15 3.65 17.69
N LEU A 74 7.26 4.11 18.58
CA LEU A 74 7.34 5.43 19.19
C LEU A 74 8.60 5.61 20.06
N GLU A 75 9.09 4.54 20.70
CA GLU A 75 10.31 4.57 21.50
C GLU A 75 11.56 4.82 20.65
N SER A 76 11.63 4.19 19.47
CA SER A 76 12.77 4.30 18.55
C SER A 76 12.59 5.37 17.47
N LEU A 77 11.40 5.94 17.33
CA LEU A 77 10.97 6.81 16.21
C LEU A 77 11.21 6.16 14.84
N ASP A 78 11.15 4.83 14.80
CA ASP A 78 11.33 4.09 13.58
C ASP A 78 10.06 4.18 12.71
N THR A 79 10.21 4.65 11.48
CA THR A 79 9.11 4.78 10.52
C THR A 79 8.94 3.55 9.64
N ILE A 80 9.89 2.63 9.67
CA ILE A 80 9.82 1.37 8.93
C ILE A 80 9.09 0.32 9.78
N ALA A 81 8.07 -0.30 9.23
CA ALA A 81 7.37 -1.37 9.91
C ALA A 81 8.31 -2.58 10.12
N LYS A 82 8.35 -3.10 11.35
CA LYS A 82 9.32 -4.15 11.78
C LYS A 82 9.21 -5.49 11.03
N HIS A 83 8.17 -5.69 10.23
CA HIS A 83 8.03 -6.91 9.43
C HIS A 83 8.87 -6.91 8.15
N PHE A 84 9.42 -5.75 7.73
CA PHE A 84 10.42 -5.70 6.66
C PHE A 84 11.80 -6.14 7.16
N GLY A 85 12.69 -6.49 6.23
CA GLY A 85 14.05 -6.87 6.58
C GLY A 85 14.20 -8.33 7.04
N SER A 86 13.31 -9.23 6.64
CA SER A 86 13.39 -10.66 6.89
C SER A 86 13.61 -11.46 5.59
N LYS A 87 14.27 -12.63 5.72
CA LYS A 87 14.44 -13.54 4.58
C LYS A 87 13.15 -14.27 4.27
N PHE A 88 12.35 -13.73 3.36
CA PHE A 88 11.13 -14.36 2.89
C PHE A 88 11.32 -15.03 1.53
N THR A 89 10.46 -16.01 1.24
CA THR A 89 10.19 -16.47 -0.12
C THR A 89 9.10 -15.59 -0.71
N PHE A 90 9.31 -15.17 -1.95
CA PHE A 90 8.36 -14.36 -2.70
C PHE A 90 7.83 -15.13 -3.89
N TYR A 91 6.66 -14.71 -4.38
CA TYR A 91 6.07 -15.20 -5.61
C TYR A 91 6.06 -14.04 -6.61
N LEU A 92 6.87 -14.17 -7.64
CA LEU A 92 7.09 -13.16 -8.67
C LEU A 92 6.78 -13.75 -10.03
N ASP A 93 5.75 -13.24 -10.70
CA ASP A 93 5.35 -13.67 -12.04
C ASP A 93 5.39 -15.21 -12.21
N GLU A 94 4.63 -15.89 -11.33
CA GLU A 94 4.46 -17.35 -11.29
C GLU A 94 5.66 -18.18 -10.84
N LYS A 95 6.72 -17.55 -10.29
CA LYS A 95 7.91 -18.23 -9.77
C LYS A 95 8.11 -17.93 -8.30
N PHE A 96 8.52 -18.95 -7.54
CA PHE A 96 9.05 -18.72 -6.20
C PHE A 96 10.50 -18.25 -6.29
N ILE A 97 10.77 -17.13 -5.62
CA ILE A 97 12.10 -16.51 -5.61
C ILE A 97 12.54 -16.16 -4.19
N ARG A 98 13.82 -15.94 -4.03
CA ARG A 98 14.41 -15.33 -2.84
C ARG A 98 15.36 -14.22 -3.26
N PHE A 99 15.18 -13.02 -2.72
CA PHE A 99 16.10 -11.92 -2.96
C PHE A 99 17.41 -12.09 -2.19
N SER A 100 18.49 -11.58 -2.76
CA SER A 100 19.81 -11.51 -2.11
C SER A 100 19.82 -10.42 -1.03
N ASP A 101 19.23 -9.26 -1.33
CA ASP A 101 19.06 -8.15 -0.38
C ASP A 101 17.83 -8.36 0.49
N ILE A 102 18.01 -8.31 1.80
CA ILE A 102 16.95 -8.40 2.80
C ILE A 102 15.93 -7.24 2.69
N ASN A 103 16.33 -6.10 2.14
CA ASN A 103 15.51 -4.92 1.96
C ASN A 103 14.79 -4.88 0.59
N ALA A 104 15.00 -5.87 -0.27
CA ALA A 104 14.45 -5.85 -1.63
C ALA A 104 12.92 -5.66 -1.68
N GLU A 105 12.17 -6.24 -0.73
CA GLU A 105 10.73 -6.03 -0.64
C GLU A 105 10.37 -4.59 -0.27
N LEU A 106 11.03 -4.05 0.75
CA LEU A 106 10.84 -2.65 1.15
C LEU A 106 11.16 -1.70 0.00
N ASN A 107 12.27 -1.96 -0.69
CA ASN A 107 12.72 -1.19 -1.84
C ASN A 107 11.76 -1.31 -3.03
N PHE A 108 11.19 -2.50 -3.27
CA PHE A 108 10.16 -2.68 -4.30
C PHE A 108 8.90 -1.86 -4.01
N ASN A 109 8.41 -1.92 -2.76
CA ASN A 109 7.24 -1.14 -2.34
C ASN A 109 7.50 0.37 -2.44
N ARG A 110 8.69 0.81 -2.01
CA ARG A 110 9.10 2.22 -2.12
C ARG A 110 9.22 2.66 -3.58
N PHE A 111 9.82 1.84 -4.43
CA PHE A 111 9.92 2.12 -5.87
C PHE A 111 8.55 2.26 -6.53
N LEU A 112 7.63 1.32 -6.26
CA LEU A 112 6.25 1.40 -6.72
C LEU A 112 5.60 2.73 -6.30
N SER A 113 5.72 3.08 -5.01
CA SER A 113 5.15 4.30 -4.45
C SER A 113 5.75 5.55 -5.11
N ILE A 114 7.08 5.64 -5.23
CA ILE A 114 7.77 6.75 -5.89
C ILE A 114 7.25 6.93 -7.32
N CYS A 115 7.18 5.86 -8.11
CA CYS A 115 6.71 5.92 -9.49
C CYS A 115 5.23 6.36 -9.59
N LEU A 116 4.36 5.87 -8.70
CA LEU A 116 2.96 6.28 -8.70
C LEU A 116 2.79 7.75 -8.24
N PHE A 117 3.52 8.15 -7.21
CA PHE A 117 3.43 9.51 -6.67
C PHE A 117 3.96 10.54 -7.66
N THR A 118 5.11 10.30 -8.29
CA THR A 118 5.65 11.18 -9.33
C THR A 118 4.70 11.32 -10.51
N LYS A 119 4.12 10.21 -10.97
CA LYS A 119 3.19 10.24 -12.11
C LYS A 119 1.87 10.96 -11.82
N TYR A 120 1.29 10.74 -10.63
CA TYR A 120 -0.09 11.17 -10.38
C TYR A 120 -0.23 12.37 -9.45
N PHE A 121 0.78 12.69 -8.63
CA PHE A 121 0.70 13.77 -7.66
C PHE A 121 1.46 15.04 -8.04
N GLU A 122 2.22 15.03 -9.13
CA GLU A 122 3.02 16.18 -9.56
C GLU A 122 2.19 17.47 -9.64
N GLY A 123 1.02 17.42 -10.24
CA GLY A 123 0.12 18.57 -10.42
C GLY A 123 -0.80 18.87 -9.22
N THR A 124 -0.48 18.42 -8.01
CA THR A 124 -1.25 18.71 -6.77
C THR A 124 -0.40 19.50 -5.79
N ASP A 125 -1.03 20.24 -4.88
CA ASP A 125 -0.34 21.06 -3.86
C ASP A 125 -0.30 20.37 -2.51
N ASN A 126 -1.31 19.56 -2.23
CA ASN A 126 -1.52 18.91 -0.95
C ASN A 126 -1.69 17.41 -1.15
N ILE A 127 -1.07 16.59 -0.30
CA ILE A 127 -1.18 15.13 -0.38
C ILE A 127 -1.62 14.58 0.97
N TYR A 128 -2.63 13.72 0.97
CA TYR A 128 -3.21 13.10 2.14
C TYR A 128 -3.03 11.58 2.09
N GLU A 129 -2.37 11.01 3.09
CA GLU A 129 -2.31 9.58 3.32
C GLU A 129 -3.30 9.18 4.40
N PHE A 130 -4.27 8.32 4.08
CA PHE A 130 -5.21 7.77 5.06
C PHE A 130 -4.75 6.37 5.51
N GLY A 131 -4.57 6.20 6.82
CA GLY A 131 -3.89 5.08 7.43
C GLY A 131 -2.38 5.19 7.29
N SER A 132 -1.83 6.36 7.63
CA SER A 132 -0.42 6.70 7.40
C SER A 132 0.56 5.93 8.30
N GLY A 133 0.07 5.26 9.35
CA GLY A 133 0.94 4.61 10.32
C GLY A 133 2.03 5.56 10.82
N SER A 134 3.25 5.09 10.82
CA SER A 134 4.44 5.86 11.23
C SER A 134 4.93 6.91 10.23
N GLY A 135 4.25 7.10 9.10
CA GLY A 135 4.57 8.13 8.10
C GLY A 135 5.69 7.76 7.13
N PHE A 136 6.00 6.49 6.96
CA PHE A 136 7.03 6.02 6.03
C PHE A 136 6.88 6.58 4.61
N ASN A 137 5.65 6.53 4.06
CA ASN A 137 5.37 7.07 2.73
C ASN A 137 5.41 8.60 2.70
N LEU A 138 5.01 9.27 3.77
CA LEU A 138 5.07 10.74 3.87
C LEU A 138 6.50 11.26 3.85
N ILE A 139 7.43 10.55 4.49
CA ILE A 139 8.86 10.88 4.42
C ILE A 139 9.37 10.70 3.00
N THR A 140 9.03 9.58 2.33
CA THR A 140 9.36 9.37 0.93
C THR A 140 8.78 10.48 0.03
N LEU A 141 7.55 10.93 0.31
CA LEU A 141 6.91 12.03 -0.42
C LEU A 141 7.60 13.38 -0.16
N SER A 142 8.11 13.63 1.06
CA SER A 142 8.83 14.88 1.36
C SER A 142 10.15 14.98 0.62
N ASP A 143 10.81 13.85 0.33
CA ASP A 143 12.01 13.79 -0.51
C ASP A 143 11.69 14.08 -1.99
N ILE A 144 10.53 13.59 -2.48
CA ILE A 144 10.10 13.78 -3.88
C ILE A 144 9.54 15.18 -4.11
N PHE A 145 8.78 15.69 -3.15
CA PHE A 145 8.01 16.93 -3.25
C PHE A 145 8.20 17.82 -2.00
N PRO A 146 9.39 18.41 -1.81
CA PRO A 146 9.71 19.16 -0.59
C PRO A 146 8.81 20.39 -0.36
N ASP A 147 8.25 20.96 -1.42
CA ASP A 147 7.41 22.17 -1.35
C ASP A 147 5.93 21.85 -1.08
N LYS A 148 5.48 20.58 -1.21
CA LYS A 148 4.09 20.22 -1.00
C LYS A 148 3.76 20.09 0.48
N LYS A 149 2.51 20.37 0.84
CA LYS A 149 2.00 20.10 2.18
C LYS A 149 1.51 18.64 2.24
N LEU A 150 2.05 17.89 3.20
CA LEU A 150 1.75 16.48 3.41
C LEU A 150 0.92 16.30 4.68
N PHE A 151 -0.08 15.40 4.61
CA PHE A 151 -0.95 15.11 5.74
C PHE A 151 -1.02 13.60 5.97
N GLY A 152 -0.66 13.16 7.17
CA GLY A 152 -0.84 11.79 7.63
C GLY A 152 -2.10 11.67 8.48
N LEU A 153 -3.00 10.77 8.11
CA LEU A 153 -4.23 10.52 8.85
C LEU A 153 -4.27 9.08 9.33
N ASP A 154 -4.41 8.92 10.65
CA ASP A 154 -4.44 7.58 11.25
C ASP A 154 -5.35 7.56 12.47
N PHE A 155 -5.91 6.40 12.81
CA PHE A 155 -6.68 6.20 14.03
C PHE A 155 -5.78 6.02 15.26
N SER A 156 -4.51 5.62 15.06
CA SER A 156 -3.55 5.37 16.13
C SER A 156 -2.93 6.67 16.62
N LYS A 157 -3.13 6.97 17.90
CA LYS A 157 -2.50 8.12 18.56
C LYS A 157 -0.98 7.99 18.59
N ASN A 158 -0.44 6.78 18.69
CA ASN A 158 0.99 6.54 18.70
C ASN A 158 1.60 6.78 17.32
N ALA A 159 0.94 6.33 16.24
CA ALA A 159 1.33 6.64 14.87
C ALA A 159 1.41 8.15 14.62
N ILE A 160 0.37 8.89 14.99
CA ILE A 160 0.33 10.36 14.88
C ILE A 160 1.49 11.02 15.62
N LYS A 161 1.81 10.56 16.85
CA LYS A 161 2.95 11.09 17.63
C LYS A 161 4.29 10.83 16.93
N ILE A 162 4.48 9.67 16.31
CA ILE A 162 5.70 9.35 15.55
C ILE A 162 5.86 10.35 14.41
N VAL A 163 4.83 10.47 13.57
CA VAL A 163 4.86 11.37 12.40
C VAL A 163 5.18 12.81 12.82
N ASN A 164 4.49 13.32 13.83
CA ASN A 164 4.70 14.71 14.28
C ASN A 164 6.11 14.92 14.82
N LYS A 165 6.65 14.00 15.66
CA LYS A 165 8.02 14.10 16.17
C LYS A 165 9.05 14.02 15.05
N VAL A 166 8.91 13.07 14.11
CA VAL A 166 9.85 12.92 12.99
C VAL A 166 9.79 14.15 12.07
N SER A 167 8.60 14.67 11.83
CA SER A 167 8.40 15.90 11.05
C SER A 167 9.10 17.11 11.71
N GLU A 168 8.90 17.30 13.00
CA GLU A 168 9.53 18.40 13.76
C GLU A 168 11.06 18.30 13.75
N MET A 169 11.60 17.11 14.08
CA MET A 169 13.05 16.86 14.13
C MET A 169 13.75 17.12 12.79
N ASN A 170 13.11 16.76 11.68
CA ASN A 170 13.66 16.89 10.33
C ASN A 170 13.14 18.12 9.58
N LYS A 171 12.35 18.98 10.21
CA LYS A 171 11.75 20.20 9.64
C LYS A 171 10.97 19.90 8.34
N LEU A 172 10.21 18.80 8.32
CA LEU A 172 9.43 18.39 7.17
C LEU A 172 8.07 19.10 7.14
N ASN A 173 7.54 19.36 5.94
CA ASN A 173 6.22 19.97 5.76
C ASN A 173 5.10 18.94 5.90
N ILE A 174 5.12 18.15 7.00
CA ILE A 174 4.17 17.06 7.28
C ILE A 174 3.37 17.41 8.54
N GLU A 175 2.06 17.18 8.48
CA GLU A 175 1.14 17.30 9.60
C GLU A 175 0.38 15.99 9.78
N SER A 176 0.24 15.49 11.02
CA SER A 176 -0.51 14.28 11.27
C SER A 176 -1.75 14.54 12.14
N LEU A 177 -2.87 13.96 11.72
CA LEU A 177 -4.20 14.17 12.31
C LEU A 177 -4.87 12.83 12.62
N TYR A 178 -5.75 12.83 13.63
CA TYR A 178 -6.60 11.67 13.90
C TYR A 178 -7.68 11.54 12.83
N PHE A 179 -7.85 10.32 12.31
CA PHE A 179 -8.94 9.98 11.41
C PHE A 179 -9.25 8.48 11.46
N ASP A 180 -10.53 8.14 11.62
CA ASP A 180 -11.02 6.78 11.53
C ASP A 180 -11.64 6.53 10.15
N ILE A 181 -11.03 5.65 9.36
CA ILE A 181 -11.52 5.26 8.03
C ILE A 181 -12.92 4.62 8.11
N ILE A 182 -13.21 3.89 9.20
CA ILE A 182 -14.50 3.20 9.37
C ILE A 182 -15.62 4.20 9.70
N ASN A 183 -15.29 5.24 10.47
CA ASN A 183 -16.24 6.28 10.90
C ASN A 183 -15.69 7.66 10.52
N PRO A 184 -15.70 8.06 9.25
CA PRO A 184 -15.09 9.28 8.76
C PRO A 184 -15.67 10.54 9.42
N ASP A 185 -14.79 11.37 9.98
CA ASP A 185 -15.20 12.69 10.46
C ASP A 185 -15.57 13.61 9.29
N ASN A 186 -16.86 13.85 9.14
CA ASN A 186 -17.37 14.74 8.10
C ASN A 186 -17.11 16.23 8.38
N SER A 187 -16.44 16.61 9.46
CA SER A 187 -15.99 18.00 9.68
C SER A 187 -14.63 18.26 9.00
N LEU A 188 -13.80 17.23 8.82
CA LEU A 188 -12.51 17.34 8.15
C LEU A 188 -12.69 17.80 6.70
N LYS A 189 -12.02 18.89 6.33
CA LYS A 189 -11.99 19.43 4.97
C LYS A 189 -10.60 19.21 4.38
N LEU A 190 -10.55 18.66 3.18
CA LEU A 190 -9.30 18.62 2.43
C LEU A 190 -9.03 20.01 1.83
N LYS A 191 -7.74 20.38 1.76
CA LYS A 191 -7.34 21.58 1.04
C LYS A 191 -7.62 21.41 -0.46
N THR A 192 -7.75 22.51 -1.16
CA THR A 192 -7.92 22.50 -2.62
C THR A 192 -6.72 21.85 -3.31
N ASN A 193 -6.92 21.35 -4.53
CA ASN A 193 -5.88 20.70 -5.33
C ASN A 193 -5.15 19.58 -4.60
N SER A 194 -5.91 18.70 -3.92
CA SER A 194 -5.36 17.61 -3.12
C SER A 194 -5.31 16.29 -3.86
N ALA A 195 -4.25 15.53 -3.61
CA ALA A 195 -4.20 14.10 -3.86
C ALA A 195 -4.54 13.33 -2.58
N VAL A 196 -5.12 12.15 -2.72
CA VAL A 196 -5.39 11.21 -1.62
C VAL A 196 -4.85 9.85 -1.97
N PHE A 197 -4.24 9.17 -0.99
CA PHE A 197 -3.90 7.77 -1.17
C PHE A 197 -4.07 6.96 0.13
N THR A 198 -4.16 5.64 -0.04
CA THR A 198 -4.07 4.63 1.00
C THR A 198 -3.05 3.58 0.58
N MET A 199 -2.31 3.03 1.54
CA MET A 199 -1.39 1.92 1.29
C MET A 199 -1.42 0.94 2.45
N PHE A 200 -1.88 -0.29 2.21
CA PHE A 200 -2.05 -1.36 3.19
C PHE A 200 -2.89 -0.97 4.43
N SER A 201 -3.79 -0.01 4.26
CA SER A 201 -4.66 0.47 5.34
C SER A 201 -6.11 0.04 5.17
N LEU A 202 -6.66 0.10 3.94
CA LEU A 202 -8.01 -0.38 3.67
C LEU A 202 -8.12 -1.91 3.82
N GLU A 203 -7.04 -2.65 3.64
CA GLU A 203 -7.03 -4.09 3.86
C GLU A 203 -7.53 -4.48 5.26
N GLN A 204 -7.25 -3.62 6.27
CA GLN A 204 -7.57 -3.89 7.67
C GLN A 204 -9.03 -3.61 8.04
N VAL A 205 -9.79 -2.92 7.18
CA VAL A 205 -11.17 -2.51 7.46
C VAL A 205 -12.23 -3.39 6.80
N SER A 206 -11.80 -4.45 6.08
CA SER A 206 -12.69 -5.39 5.40
C SER A 206 -13.63 -4.69 4.41
N ASN A 207 -14.93 -4.84 4.58
CA ASN A 207 -15.96 -4.17 3.77
C ASN A 207 -16.44 -2.82 4.38
N LYS A 208 -15.78 -2.28 5.42
CA LYS A 208 -16.20 -1.04 6.09
C LYS A 208 -15.60 0.23 5.48
N PHE A 209 -15.23 0.20 4.22
CA PHE A 209 -14.62 1.32 3.49
C PHE A 209 -15.66 2.24 2.80
N TYR A 210 -16.95 1.85 2.74
CA TYR A 210 -17.96 2.58 1.96
C TYR A 210 -18.08 4.04 2.39
N ASP A 211 -18.18 4.30 3.69
CA ASP A 211 -18.34 5.67 4.22
C ASP A 211 -17.10 6.52 3.92
N PHE A 212 -15.91 5.92 3.92
CA PHE A 212 -14.68 6.58 3.51
C PHE A 212 -14.70 6.98 2.03
N ILE A 213 -15.13 6.11 1.13
CA ILE A 213 -15.24 6.46 -0.29
C ILE A 213 -16.31 7.55 -0.49
N LEU A 214 -17.44 7.47 0.21
CA LEU A 214 -18.47 8.54 0.19
C LEU A 214 -17.94 9.85 0.76
N PHE A 215 -17.11 9.82 1.80
CA PHE A 215 -16.39 10.97 2.31
C PHE A 215 -15.50 11.58 1.22
N LEU A 216 -14.70 10.80 0.50
CA LEU A 216 -13.84 11.28 -0.59
C LEU A 216 -14.67 11.93 -1.72
N LEU A 217 -15.81 11.34 -2.10
CA LEU A 217 -16.71 11.94 -3.08
C LEU A 217 -17.20 13.34 -2.65
N LYS A 218 -17.49 13.53 -1.36
CA LYS A 218 -17.90 14.83 -0.81
C LYS A 218 -16.73 15.84 -0.74
N ARG A 219 -15.49 15.37 -0.50
CA ARG A 219 -14.28 16.23 -0.36
C ARG A 219 -13.64 16.58 -1.68
N LYS A 220 -13.95 15.86 -2.74
CA LYS A 220 -13.52 16.11 -4.13
C LYS A 220 -12.00 16.27 -4.31
N PRO A 221 -11.17 15.33 -3.84
CA PRO A 221 -9.76 15.35 -4.19
C PRO A 221 -9.59 15.24 -5.71
N LYS A 222 -8.50 15.81 -6.23
CA LYS A 222 -8.16 15.78 -7.65
C LYS A 222 -7.87 14.37 -8.15
N ILE A 223 -7.26 13.56 -7.31
CA ILE A 223 -6.85 12.18 -7.62
C ILE A 223 -6.87 11.33 -6.35
N CYS A 224 -7.25 10.06 -6.50
CA CYS A 224 -7.21 9.05 -5.44
C CYS A 224 -6.43 7.83 -5.92
N ILE A 225 -5.54 7.31 -5.06
CA ILE A 225 -4.80 6.06 -5.29
C ILE A 225 -5.01 5.13 -4.10
N HIS A 226 -5.43 3.90 -4.36
CA HIS A 226 -5.47 2.85 -3.35
C HIS A 226 -4.45 1.78 -3.74
N ILE A 227 -3.40 1.60 -2.91
CA ILE A 227 -2.35 0.58 -3.05
C ILE A 227 -2.66 -0.48 -1.99
N GLU A 228 -3.44 -1.48 -2.39
CA GLU A 228 -4.06 -2.42 -1.46
C GLU A 228 -4.09 -3.84 -2.07
N PRO A 229 -4.20 -4.90 -1.28
CA PRO A 229 -4.54 -6.22 -1.80
C PRO A 229 -5.98 -6.24 -2.30
N ILE A 230 -6.18 -6.15 -3.61
CA ILE A 230 -7.50 -6.15 -4.27
C ILE A 230 -7.84 -7.59 -4.64
N VAL A 231 -8.64 -8.24 -3.81
CA VAL A 231 -8.96 -9.68 -3.94
C VAL A 231 -9.71 -10.00 -5.24
N GLU A 232 -10.46 -9.06 -5.78
CA GLU A 232 -11.22 -9.20 -7.03
C GLU A 232 -10.33 -9.32 -8.28
N LEU A 233 -9.03 -9.06 -8.16
CA LEU A 233 -8.07 -9.24 -9.25
C LEU A 233 -7.41 -10.63 -9.27
N LEU A 234 -7.77 -11.49 -8.32
CA LEU A 234 -7.26 -12.87 -8.24
C LEU A 234 -8.09 -13.80 -9.10
N ASP A 235 -7.44 -14.72 -9.82
CA ASP A 235 -8.06 -15.75 -10.62
C ASP A 235 -8.08 -17.09 -9.83
N GLU A 236 -9.27 -17.54 -9.43
CA GLU A 236 -9.44 -18.78 -8.65
C GLU A 236 -9.03 -20.06 -9.40
N ASN A 237 -8.88 -19.99 -10.72
CA ASN A 237 -8.36 -21.11 -11.52
C ASN A 237 -6.85 -21.25 -11.44
N ILE A 238 -6.15 -20.22 -10.91
CA ILE A 238 -4.71 -20.26 -10.66
C ILE A 238 -4.49 -20.64 -9.18
N PHE A 239 -3.78 -21.75 -8.95
CA PHE A 239 -3.63 -22.30 -7.61
C PHE A 239 -3.04 -21.33 -6.59
N SER A 240 -2.02 -20.55 -6.97
CA SER A 240 -1.45 -19.53 -6.08
C SER A 240 -2.44 -18.41 -5.73
N ASP A 241 -3.34 -18.06 -6.65
CA ASP A 241 -4.36 -17.04 -6.43
C ASP A 241 -5.50 -17.57 -5.57
N TYR A 242 -5.89 -18.83 -5.78
CA TYR A 242 -6.84 -19.51 -4.91
C TYR A 242 -6.37 -19.51 -3.44
N LEU A 243 -5.08 -19.83 -3.20
CA LEU A 243 -4.51 -19.78 -1.86
C LEU A 243 -4.47 -18.36 -1.30
N SER A 244 -4.11 -17.37 -2.14
CA SER A 244 -4.15 -15.94 -1.75
C SER A 244 -5.55 -15.50 -1.36
N LYS A 245 -6.56 -15.90 -2.11
CA LYS A 245 -7.97 -15.60 -1.81
C LYS A 245 -8.42 -16.25 -0.51
N LYS A 246 -8.05 -17.51 -0.26
CA LYS A 246 -8.32 -18.17 1.03
C LYS A 246 -7.73 -17.40 2.20
N PHE A 247 -6.46 -17.02 2.09
CA PHE A 247 -5.79 -16.21 3.11
C PHE A 247 -6.51 -14.89 3.37
N HIS A 248 -6.85 -14.17 2.30
CA HIS A 248 -7.53 -12.88 2.35
C HIS A 248 -8.88 -12.99 3.08
N ILE A 249 -9.67 -14.03 2.76
CA ILE A 249 -10.95 -14.29 3.41
C ILE A 249 -10.76 -14.66 4.89
N GLN A 250 -9.80 -15.52 5.23
CA GLN A 250 -9.52 -15.89 6.61
C GLN A 250 -9.10 -14.69 7.47
N ARG A 251 -8.37 -13.77 6.89
CA ARG A 251 -7.95 -12.53 7.55
C ARG A 251 -9.05 -11.49 7.63
N ASN A 252 -10.18 -11.71 6.98
CA ASN A 252 -11.25 -10.72 6.85
C ASN A 252 -10.73 -9.38 6.31
N TYR A 253 -9.90 -9.45 5.28
CA TYR A 253 -9.30 -8.30 4.62
C TYR A 253 -10.26 -7.61 3.63
N LEU A 254 -9.79 -6.53 3.00
CA LEU A 254 -10.54 -5.70 2.06
C LEU A 254 -11.30 -6.52 1.01
N ASN A 255 -12.60 -6.30 0.92
CA ASN A 255 -13.46 -6.98 -0.06
C ASN A 255 -14.54 -6.02 -0.59
N GLY A 256 -14.73 -5.99 -1.90
CA GLY A 256 -15.79 -5.21 -2.54
C GLY A 256 -15.37 -3.81 -3.00
N LEU A 257 -14.10 -3.39 -2.83
CA LEU A 257 -13.66 -2.05 -3.21
C LEU A 257 -13.75 -1.83 -4.72
N LEU A 258 -13.18 -2.72 -5.52
CA LEU A 258 -13.17 -2.58 -6.98
C LEU A 258 -14.59 -2.63 -7.57
N PRO A 259 -15.48 -3.56 -7.20
CA PRO A 259 -16.88 -3.55 -7.63
C PRO A 259 -17.62 -2.26 -7.25
N PHE A 260 -17.39 -1.73 -6.05
CA PHE A 260 -18.01 -0.49 -5.62
C PHE A 260 -17.55 0.71 -6.46
N LEU A 261 -16.27 0.85 -6.72
CA LEU A 261 -15.75 1.89 -7.61
C LEU A 261 -16.27 1.73 -9.05
N GLN A 262 -16.45 0.50 -9.53
CA GLN A 262 -17.07 0.24 -10.85
C GLN A 262 -18.53 0.69 -10.89
N ILE A 263 -19.30 0.51 -9.81
CA ILE A 263 -20.65 1.04 -9.70
C ILE A 263 -20.65 2.57 -9.78
N LEU A 264 -19.77 3.23 -9.00
CA LEU A 264 -19.64 4.69 -9.02
C LEU A 264 -19.24 5.23 -10.40
N LYS A 265 -18.36 4.51 -11.12
CA LYS A 265 -18.01 4.81 -12.51
C LYS A 265 -19.23 4.68 -13.43
N LYS A 266 -20.02 3.61 -13.30
CA LYS A 266 -21.26 3.40 -14.06
C LYS A 266 -22.28 4.52 -13.82
N LEU A 267 -22.40 4.99 -12.59
CA LEU A 267 -23.26 6.10 -12.18
C LEU A 267 -22.67 7.48 -12.52
N ASN A 268 -21.52 7.54 -13.19
CA ASN A 268 -20.85 8.75 -13.66
C ASN A 268 -20.35 9.69 -12.54
N TYR A 269 -20.14 9.19 -11.31
CA TYR A 269 -19.55 9.96 -10.22
C TYR A 269 -18.02 10.06 -10.32
N ILE A 270 -17.38 9.02 -10.87
CA ILE A 270 -15.93 8.92 -10.95
C ILE A 270 -15.46 8.42 -12.31
N GLU A 271 -14.18 8.64 -12.58
CA GLU A 271 -13.42 8.01 -13.66
C GLU A 271 -12.32 7.13 -13.07
N ILE A 272 -12.30 5.85 -13.42
CA ILE A 272 -11.20 4.94 -13.06
C ILE A 272 -10.13 5.07 -14.15
N LEU A 273 -8.96 5.57 -13.77
CA LEU A 273 -7.84 5.82 -14.68
C LEU A 273 -6.98 4.58 -14.86
N LYS A 274 -6.77 3.81 -13.80
CA LYS A 274 -5.95 2.60 -13.82
C LYS A 274 -6.44 1.60 -12.78
N VAL A 275 -6.43 0.33 -13.15
CA VAL A 275 -6.48 -0.82 -12.24
C VAL A 275 -5.29 -1.70 -12.62
N LYS A 276 -4.43 -2.02 -11.69
CA LYS A 276 -3.26 -2.86 -11.96
C LYS A 276 -3.12 -3.93 -10.89
N ARG A 277 -3.04 -5.16 -11.35
CA ARG A 277 -2.56 -6.27 -10.56
C ARG A 277 -1.03 -6.31 -10.68
N VAL A 278 -0.34 -6.25 -9.54
CA VAL A 278 1.11 -6.41 -9.46
C VAL A 278 1.39 -7.87 -9.11
N LYS A 279 2.06 -8.60 -10.01
CA LYS A 279 2.34 -10.03 -9.83
C LYS A 279 3.57 -10.27 -8.93
N PHE A 280 3.55 -9.61 -7.77
CA PHE A 280 4.57 -9.74 -6.73
C PHE A 280 3.92 -9.83 -5.36
N LYS A 281 4.30 -10.82 -4.56
CA LYS A 281 3.78 -11.04 -3.20
C LYS A 281 4.72 -11.88 -2.35
N ARG A 282 4.62 -11.79 -1.02
CA ARG A 282 5.18 -12.79 -0.13
C ARG A 282 4.48 -14.13 -0.31
N ALA A 283 5.25 -15.19 -0.54
CA ALA A 283 4.66 -16.51 -0.79
C ALA A 283 3.83 -17.01 0.40
N LEU A 284 4.35 -16.90 1.63
CA LEU A 284 3.69 -17.43 2.83
C LEU A 284 2.41 -16.68 3.17
N TYR A 285 2.44 -15.34 3.06
CA TYR A 285 1.29 -14.50 3.41
C TYR A 285 0.32 -14.30 2.26
N THR A 286 0.72 -14.67 1.04
CA THR A 286 -0.13 -14.61 -0.16
C THR A 286 -0.79 -13.24 -0.43
N GLU A 287 -0.30 -12.19 0.23
CA GLU A 287 -0.75 -10.81 0.02
C GLU A 287 -0.22 -10.29 -1.32
N CYS A 288 -1.11 -9.68 -2.10
CA CYS A 288 -0.77 -9.09 -3.40
C CYS A 288 -0.81 -7.57 -3.30
N ILE A 289 0.23 -6.92 -3.81
CA ILE A 289 0.20 -5.47 -3.98
C ILE A 289 -0.52 -5.17 -5.29
N ASN A 290 -1.65 -4.49 -5.21
CA ASN A 290 -2.39 -4.04 -6.37
C ASN A 290 -2.68 -2.56 -6.21
N TYR A 291 -3.07 -1.86 -7.28
CA TYR A 291 -3.49 -0.48 -7.10
C TYR A 291 -4.63 -0.07 -8.03
N ILE A 292 -5.42 0.87 -7.56
CA ILE A 292 -6.49 1.52 -8.29
C ILE A 292 -6.25 3.02 -8.25
N VAL A 293 -6.29 3.66 -9.42
CA VAL A 293 -6.22 5.12 -9.56
C VAL A 293 -7.53 5.62 -10.14
N TRP A 294 -8.13 6.60 -9.48
CA TRP A 294 -9.39 7.18 -9.92
C TRP A 294 -9.50 8.66 -9.57
N LYS A 295 -10.40 9.37 -10.22
CA LYS A 295 -10.71 10.76 -9.95
C LYS A 295 -12.22 11.01 -9.97
N ILE A 296 -12.65 12.06 -9.34
CA ILE A 296 -14.04 12.53 -9.36
C ILE A 296 -14.31 13.25 -10.68
N LYS A 297 -15.51 13.07 -11.22
CA LYS A 297 -15.96 13.78 -12.41
C LYS A 297 -16.62 15.11 -12.11
#